data_5d7047e98dff38e3378c2e2e46af42ca
#
_entry.id   5d7047e98dff38e3378c2e2e46af42ca
#
_cell.length_a   1.000
_cell.length_b   1.000
_cell.length_c   1.000
_cell.angle_alpha   90.00
_cell.angle_beta   90.00
_cell.angle_gamma   90.00
#
_symmetry.space_group_name_H-M   'P 1'
#
loop_
_entity.id
_entity.type
_entity.pdbx_description
1 polymer ?
#
loop_
_entity_poly.entity_id
_entity_poly.type
_entity_poly.pdbx_seq_one_letter_code
_entity_poly.pdbx_strand_id
1 'polypeptide(L)'
;MDIFGILTMVGGLALFLFGMNAMGQGLEKLSGSRLERILEKMTSNPFKAIMLGALVTAVIQSSSATTVMVVGFVNSGIMKLSQAIGVIMGANIGTTMTSWLLSLTGIQGDSLFMQLLKPSSFTPILAIIGIFFIMMSKSSKKKDIGTILMGFAILMFGMETMSNAVAPLADNEQFTHILTMFSNPVLGVIAGAILTAVIQSSSASVGILQAMCATGAVTYSTALPIIMGQNIGTCVTALLSAIGANKNAKRAALVHLYFNLIGTIVFMVLFYIINAIFPFEFFDQSANQAGIAILHSVFNIFATIIWLPFMKLLEKLAYISVRDKKDDNAPANEFQILDPRFLATPSVALEQCKSVAVRMADCARDTLKLSMGLISKYNDRDVEIVNENEEKVDVYEDKLGSYLLQLGSKNLTPGDSQTVNMLLHCISDFERISDHAVNISECAKEMHTKGLSFSKKAIEEIHIFNGALNEILDTAITAFEHGDIEQAKSVEPLEEVIDNLRTEIRNRHVKRLRKGKCTIEMGFVLTDLITNYERVADHCSNIAVCMIQIHDNSFDTHSYISDLKATNNEEFRRKFTVFSEKYMLPDAKKTD
;
A
#
# COMPACT_ATOMS: atom_id res chain seq x y z
N MET A 1 -2.98 16.64 -42.66
CA MET A 1 -3.97 16.22 -41.65
C MET A 1 -4.94 17.36 -41.45
N ASP A 2 -6.21 17.13 -41.65
CA ASP A 2 -7.24 18.12 -41.36
C ASP A 2 -7.61 18.16 -39.88
N ILE A 3 -8.45 19.07 -39.45
CA ILE A 3 -8.85 19.22 -38.05
C ILE A 3 -9.57 17.97 -37.52
N PHE A 4 -10.29 17.24 -38.38
CA PHE A 4 -11.00 16.02 -38.01
C PHE A 4 -10.01 14.86 -37.76
N GLY A 5 -8.94 14.77 -38.55
CA GLY A 5 -7.86 13.81 -38.31
C GLY A 5 -7.14 14.07 -36.99
N ILE A 6 -6.88 15.34 -36.64
CA ILE A 6 -6.31 15.71 -35.34
C ILE A 6 -7.26 15.31 -34.21
N LEU A 7 -8.55 15.61 -34.32
CA LEU A 7 -9.56 15.22 -33.31
C LEU A 7 -9.65 13.69 -33.16
N THR A 8 -9.58 12.95 -34.26
CA THR A 8 -9.59 11.47 -34.27
C THR A 8 -8.34 10.93 -33.58
N MET A 9 -7.16 11.49 -33.84
CA MET A 9 -5.92 11.11 -33.18
C MET A 9 -5.97 11.36 -31.66
N VAL A 10 -6.44 12.55 -31.25
CA VAL A 10 -6.56 12.91 -29.82
C VAL A 10 -7.63 12.04 -29.14
N GLY A 11 -8.75 11.76 -29.83
CA GLY A 11 -9.78 10.82 -29.35
C GLY A 11 -9.25 9.39 -29.18
N GLY A 12 -8.47 8.91 -30.17
CA GLY A 12 -7.80 7.62 -30.10
C GLY A 12 -6.81 7.55 -28.92
N LEU A 13 -6.02 8.62 -28.71
CA LEU A 13 -5.11 8.72 -27.57
C LEU A 13 -5.86 8.71 -26.23
N ALA A 14 -6.99 9.41 -26.13
CA ALA A 14 -7.82 9.40 -24.93
C ALA A 14 -8.35 8.01 -24.60
N LEU A 15 -8.86 7.28 -25.60
CA LEU A 15 -9.30 5.89 -25.44
C LEU A 15 -8.14 4.97 -25.06
N PHE A 16 -7.01 5.12 -25.71
CA PHE A 16 -5.79 4.37 -25.40
C PHE A 16 -5.36 4.55 -23.94
N LEU A 17 -5.26 5.81 -23.46
CA LEU A 17 -4.90 6.13 -22.08
C LEU A 17 -5.93 5.61 -21.07
N PHE A 18 -7.21 5.74 -21.38
CA PHE A 18 -8.28 5.21 -20.54
C PHE A 18 -8.21 3.68 -20.46
N GLY A 19 -8.07 2.99 -21.59
CA GLY A 19 -7.97 1.54 -21.64
C GLY A 19 -6.75 1.02 -20.87
N MET A 20 -5.58 1.68 -21.03
CA MET A 20 -4.35 1.37 -20.30
C MET A 20 -4.55 1.54 -18.78
N ASN A 21 -5.17 2.64 -18.36
CA ASN A 21 -5.43 2.91 -16.94
C ASN A 21 -6.43 1.90 -16.34
N ALA A 22 -7.52 1.61 -17.03
CA ALA A 22 -8.52 0.64 -16.59
C ALA A 22 -7.94 -0.78 -16.47
N MET A 23 -7.14 -1.20 -17.48
CA MET A 23 -6.44 -2.49 -17.45
C MET A 23 -5.45 -2.56 -16.28
N GLY A 24 -4.65 -1.51 -16.08
CA GLY A 24 -3.68 -1.43 -14.99
C GLY A 24 -4.35 -1.49 -13.62
N GLN A 25 -5.41 -0.72 -13.38
CA GLN A 25 -6.19 -0.77 -12.14
C GLN A 25 -6.82 -2.14 -11.87
N GLY A 26 -7.33 -2.81 -12.90
CA GLY A 26 -7.87 -4.16 -12.76
C GLY A 26 -6.79 -5.19 -12.38
N LEU A 27 -5.60 -5.10 -12.99
CA LEU A 27 -4.45 -5.95 -12.68
C LEU A 27 -3.92 -5.69 -11.25
N GLU A 28 -3.82 -4.44 -10.85
CA GLU A 28 -3.43 -4.02 -9.49
C GLU A 28 -4.40 -4.60 -8.45
N LYS A 29 -5.70 -4.41 -8.63
CA LYS A 29 -6.73 -4.95 -7.74
C LYS A 29 -6.70 -6.48 -7.66
N LEU A 30 -6.50 -7.17 -8.78
CA LEU A 30 -6.44 -8.62 -8.84
C LEU A 30 -5.20 -9.17 -8.14
N SER A 31 -4.08 -8.45 -8.22
CA SER A 31 -2.80 -8.82 -7.59
C SER A 31 -2.80 -8.61 -6.08
N GLY A 32 -3.56 -7.63 -5.60
CA GLY A 32 -3.71 -7.28 -4.20
C GLY A 32 -2.38 -6.95 -3.50
N SER A 33 -2.39 -6.88 -2.18
CA SER A 33 -1.21 -6.58 -1.33
C SER A 33 -0.09 -7.63 -1.35
N ARG A 34 -0.24 -8.71 -2.13
CA ARG A 34 0.78 -9.79 -2.20
C ARG A 34 2.07 -9.34 -2.87
N LEU A 35 1.96 -8.54 -3.95
CA LEU A 35 3.13 -8.03 -4.68
C LEU A 35 3.99 -7.13 -3.80
N GLU A 36 3.36 -6.33 -2.97
CA GLU A 36 4.00 -5.36 -2.09
C GLU A 36 4.74 -6.03 -0.95
N ARG A 37 4.12 -7.01 -0.30
CA ARG A 37 4.77 -7.85 0.73
C ARG A 37 5.98 -8.62 0.18
N ILE A 38 5.93 -8.99 -1.11
CA ILE A 38 7.06 -9.64 -1.79
C ILE A 38 8.17 -8.62 -2.04
N LEU A 39 7.85 -7.38 -2.44
CA LEU A 39 8.81 -6.28 -2.61
C LEU A 39 9.58 -6.00 -1.32
N GLU A 40 8.90 -5.96 -0.19
CA GLU A 40 9.51 -5.72 1.11
C GLU A 40 10.50 -6.83 1.52
N LYS A 41 10.13 -8.10 1.31
CA LYS A 41 10.89 -9.27 1.81
C LYS A 41 11.99 -9.79 0.89
N MET A 42 11.91 -9.61 -0.43
CA MET A 42 12.76 -10.33 -1.40
C MET A 42 13.90 -9.50 -2.01
N THR A 43 14.16 -8.29 -1.56
CA THR A 43 15.12 -7.35 -2.20
C THR A 43 16.57 -7.50 -1.73
N SER A 44 16.90 -8.50 -0.92
CA SER A 44 18.27 -8.70 -0.39
C SER A 44 19.32 -9.11 -1.45
N ASN A 45 18.90 -9.71 -2.57
CA ASN A 45 19.75 -10.12 -3.68
C ASN A 45 19.46 -9.23 -4.90
N PRO A 46 20.50 -8.61 -5.52
CA PRO A 46 20.33 -7.74 -6.69
C PRO A 46 19.54 -8.37 -7.83
N PHE A 47 19.83 -9.61 -8.17
CA PHE A 47 19.12 -10.30 -9.24
C PHE A 47 17.64 -10.52 -8.91
N LYS A 48 17.33 -10.92 -7.66
CA LYS A 48 15.94 -11.05 -7.20
C LYS A 48 15.23 -9.71 -7.21
N ALA A 49 15.91 -8.63 -6.81
CA ALA A 49 15.36 -7.28 -6.82
C ALA A 49 15.02 -6.83 -8.26
N ILE A 50 15.88 -7.10 -9.25
CA ILE A 50 15.63 -6.81 -10.66
C ILE A 50 14.43 -7.60 -11.17
N MET A 51 14.41 -8.93 -10.96
CA MET A 51 13.29 -9.77 -11.38
C MET A 51 11.97 -9.32 -10.76
N LEU A 52 12.01 -8.94 -9.50
CA LEU A 52 10.85 -8.47 -8.78
C LEU A 52 10.35 -7.12 -9.32
N GLY A 53 11.26 -6.15 -9.55
CA GLY A 53 10.91 -4.88 -10.17
C GLY A 53 10.29 -5.06 -11.56
N ALA A 54 10.84 -5.99 -12.36
CA ALA A 54 10.30 -6.34 -13.68
C ALA A 54 8.89 -6.95 -13.56
N LEU A 55 8.70 -7.91 -12.65
CA LEU A 55 7.40 -8.55 -12.44
C LEU A 55 6.34 -7.56 -11.96
N VAL A 56 6.66 -6.76 -10.93
CA VAL A 56 5.73 -5.76 -10.37
C VAL A 56 5.30 -4.77 -11.44
N THR A 57 6.26 -4.24 -12.20
CA THR A 57 5.96 -3.27 -13.28
C THR A 57 5.16 -3.91 -14.41
N ALA A 58 5.46 -5.16 -14.78
CA ALA A 58 4.70 -5.89 -15.80
C ALA A 58 3.24 -6.14 -15.35
N VAL A 59 3.02 -6.38 -14.07
CA VAL A 59 1.67 -6.58 -13.50
C VAL A 59 0.94 -5.25 -13.34
N ILE A 60 1.57 -4.24 -12.70
CA ILE A 60 0.95 -2.91 -12.49
C ILE A 60 0.82 -2.14 -13.82
N GLN A 61 1.58 -2.50 -14.85
CA GLN A 61 1.65 -1.81 -16.15
C GLN A 61 2.09 -0.34 -16.05
N SER A 62 2.80 0.01 -14.95
CA SER A 62 3.27 1.37 -14.69
C SER A 62 4.63 1.36 -13.99
N SER A 63 5.69 1.66 -14.74
CA SER A 63 7.02 1.86 -14.15
C SER A 63 7.10 3.12 -13.29
N SER A 64 6.33 4.15 -13.63
CA SER A 64 6.25 5.37 -12.82
C SER A 64 5.66 5.07 -11.44
N ALA A 65 4.55 4.32 -11.36
CA ALA A 65 3.97 3.91 -10.08
C ALA A 65 4.95 3.05 -9.27
N THR A 66 5.60 2.07 -9.90
CA THR A 66 6.59 1.21 -9.24
C THR A 66 7.78 2.03 -8.71
N THR A 67 8.31 2.98 -9.47
CA THR A 67 9.45 3.79 -9.03
C THR A 67 9.07 4.80 -7.95
N VAL A 68 7.89 5.42 -8.02
CA VAL A 68 7.35 6.30 -6.97
C VAL A 68 7.15 5.52 -5.67
N MET A 69 6.62 4.31 -5.74
CA MET A 69 6.48 3.40 -4.59
C MET A 69 7.84 3.06 -3.98
N VAL A 70 8.84 2.74 -4.79
CA VAL A 70 10.21 2.47 -4.32
C VAL A 70 10.83 3.70 -3.65
N VAL A 71 10.63 4.90 -4.22
CA VAL A 71 11.04 6.17 -3.59
C VAL A 71 10.35 6.35 -2.24
N GLY A 72 9.06 6.01 -2.13
CA GLY A 72 8.30 6.00 -0.87
C GLY A 72 8.88 5.01 0.15
N PHE A 73 9.16 3.77 -0.24
CA PHE A 73 9.77 2.76 0.65
C PHE A 73 11.16 3.17 1.15
N VAL A 74 11.94 3.85 0.32
CA VAL A 74 13.24 4.40 0.75
C VAL A 74 13.04 5.60 1.66
N ASN A 75 12.02 6.43 1.42
CA ASN A 75 11.67 7.57 2.26
C ASN A 75 11.22 7.15 3.66
N SER A 76 10.41 6.11 3.74
CA SER A 76 9.91 5.54 5.00
C SER A 76 10.91 4.65 5.74
N GLY A 77 12.08 4.36 5.12
CA GLY A 77 13.10 3.49 5.71
C GLY A 77 12.79 1.99 5.60
N ILE A 78 11.69 1.60 4.97
CA ILE A 78 11.31 0.20 4.71
C ILE A 78 12.32 -0.48 3.79
N MET A 79 12.86 0.27 2.82
CA MET A 79 13.81 -0.23 1.82
C MET A 79 15.12 0.56 1.85
N LYS A 80 16.25 -0.14 1.82
CA LYS A 80 17.57 0.50 1.68
C LYS A 80 17.78 0.96 0.24
N LEU A 81 18.58 2.03 0.04
CA LEU A 81 18.91 2.54 -1.29
C LEU A 81 19.51 1.47 -2.20
N SER A 82 20.41 0.63 -1.67
CA SER A 82 21.04 -0.48 -2.42
C SER A 82 20.03 -1.51 -2.96
N GLN A 83 18.94 -1.74 -2.24
CA GLN A 83 17.85 -2.63 -2.68
C GLN A 83 16.98 -1.96 -3.75
N ALA A 84 16.69 -0.68 -3.57
CA ALA A 84 15.91 0.13 -4.50
C ALA A 84 16.53 0.16 -5.91
N ILE A 85 17.86 0.20 -6.02
CA ILE A 85 18.57 0.20 -7.30
C ILE A 85 18.15 -0.99 -8.16
N GLY A 86 18.15 -2.20 -7.60
CA GLY A 86 17.77 -3.40 -8.36
C GLY A 86 16.31 -3.37 -8.82
N VAL A 87 15.39 -2.91 -7.96
CA VAL A 87 13.97 -2.81 -8.30
C VAL A 87 13.74 -1.77 -9.41
N ILE A 88 14.40 -0.61 -9.34
CA ILE A 88 14.33 0.44 -10.36
C ILE A 88 14.85 -0.08 -11.72
N MET A 89 15.98 -0.78 -11.73
CA MET A 89 16.51 -1.41 -12.95
C MET A 89 15.52 -2.41 -13.54
N GLY A 90 14.91 -3.25 -12.69
CA GLY A 90 13.90 -4.21 -13.09
C GLY A 90 12.63 -3.55 -13.63
N ALA A 91 12.18 -2.45 -13.03
CA ALA A 91 10.99 -1.72 -13.46
C ALA A 91 11.11 -1.23 -14.93
N ASN A 92 12.30 -0.83 -15.36
CA ASN A 92 12.53 -0.46 -16.76
C ASN A 92 12.36 -1.67 -17.71
N ILE A 93 12.82 -2.87 -17.32
CA ILE A 93 12.56 -4.10 -18.09
C ILE A 93 11.06 -4.40 -18.12
N GLY A 94 10.36 -4.30 -16.99
CA GLY A 94 8.92 -4.56 -16.89
C GLY A 94 8.08 -3.70 -17.83
N THR A 95 8.50 -2.44 -18.08
CA THR A 95 7.82 -1.53 -19.02
C THR A 95 7.79 -2.08 -20.44
N THR A 96 8.77 -2.88 -20.84
CA THR A 96 8.82 -3.44 -22.19
C THR A 96 7.66 -4.40 -22.48
N MET A 97 7.06 -5.01 -21.44
CA MET A 97 5.87 -5.86 -21.60
C MET A 97 4.69 -5.10 -22.21
N THR A 98 4.51 -3.83 -21.85
CA THR A 98 3.49 -2.98 -22.48
C THR A 98 3.78 -2.79 -23.96
N SER A 99 5.04 -2.55 -24.35
CA SER A 99 5.42 -2.41 -25.76
C SER A 99 5.10 -3.67 -26.56
N TRP A 100 5.30 -4.84 -25.97
CA TRP A 100 4.93 -6.12 -26.62
C TRP A 100 3.42 -6.29 -26.74
N LEU A 101 2.64 -5.92 -25.73
CA LEU A 101 1.17 -5.93 -25.83
C LEU A 101 0.69 -5.04 -26.98
N LEU A 102 1.25 -3.82 -27.07
CA LEU A 102 0.90 -2.86 -28.12
C LEU A 102 1.35 -3.34 -29.50
N SER A 103 2.45 -4.11 -29.60
CA SER A 103 2.95 -4.62 -30.87
C SER A 103 2.00 -5.60 -31.55
N LEU A 104 1.05 -6.16 -30.83
CA LEU A 104 0.00 -7.02 -31.39
C LEU A 104 -0.83 -6.29 -32.48
N THR A 105 -0.96 -4.96 -32.40
CA THR A 105 -1.65 -4.17 -33.43
C THR A 105 -0.96 -4.23 -34.81
N GLY A 106 0.33 -4.55 -34.85
CA GLY A 106 1.11 -4.69 -36.06
C GLY A 106 1.04 -6.05 -36.74
N ILE A 107 0.26 -6.99 -36.22
CA ILE A 107 0.13 -8.32 -36.83
C ILE A 107 -0.57 -8.19 -38.20
N GLN A 108 0.15 -8.57 -39.25
CA GLN A 108 -0.34 -8.60 -40.63
C GLN A 108 -0.22 -10.02 -41.18
N GLY A 109 -1.19 -10.43 -42.00
CA GLY A 109 -1.21 -11.73 -42.66
C GLY A 109 -2.59 -12.10 -43.16
N ASP A 110 -2.65 -12.87 -44.24
CA ASP A 110 -3.89 -13.25 -44.91
C ASP A 110 -4.41 -14.63 -44.50
N SER A 111 -3.61 -15.41 -43.76
CA SER A 111 -4.07 -16.70 -43.23
C SER A 111 -5.17 -16.49 -42.15
N LEU A 112 -6.15 -17.40 -42.13
CA LEU A 112 -7.26 -17.35 -41.17
C LEU A 112 -6.75 -17.31 -39.72
N PHE A 113 -5.65 -18.00 -39.42
CA PHE A 113 -5.01 -18.00 -38.09
C PHE A 113 -4.45 -16.61 -37.74
N MET A 114 -3.76 -15.94 -38.68
CA MET A 114 -3.23 -14.59 -38.47
C MET A 114 -4.35 -13.56 -38.35
N GLN A 115 -5.44 -13.71 -39.12
CA GLN A 115 -6.60 -12.85 -38.99
C GLN A 115 -7.29 -12.98 -37.63
N LEU A 116 -7.37 -14.18 -37.06
CA LEU A 116 -7.91 -14.38 -35.71
C LEU A 116 -7.02 -13.80 -34.61
N LEU A 117 -5.69 -13.72 -34.84
CA LEU A 117 -4.75 -13.12 -33.90
C LEU A 117 -4.69 -11.59 -33.98
N LYS A 118 -5.29 -10.96 -35.00
CA LYS A 118 -5.36 -9.50 -35.07
C LYS A 118 -6.23 -8.96 -33.93
N PRO A 119 -5.80 -7.90 -33.22
CA PRO A 119 -6.60 -7.28 -32.15
C PRO A 119 -8.02 -6.91 -32.60
N SER A 120 -8.18 -6.38 -33.81
CA SER A 120 -9.50 -6.07 -34.40
C SER A 120 -10.47 -7.24 -34.43
N SER A 121 -9.97 -8.50 -34.45
CA SER A 121 -10.81 -9.69 -34.49
C SER A 121 -11.18 -10.23 -33.11
N PHE A 122 -10.25 -10.27 -32.17
CA PHE A 122 -10.50 -10.89 -30.86
C PHE A 122 -10.88 -9.88 -29.76
N THR A 123 -10.49 -8.61 -29.86
CA THR A 123 -10.84 -7.61 -28.84
C THR A 123 -12.34 -7.35 -28.67
N PRO A 124 -13.19 -7.41 -29.72
CA PRO A 124 -14.63 -7.35 -29.53
C PRO A 124 -15.18 -8.50 -28.66
N ILE A 125 -14.60 -9.70 -28.79
CA ILE A 125 -14.97 -10.87 -27.98
C ILE A 125 -14.59 -10.63 -26.53
N LEU A 126 -13.37 -10.13 -26.30
CA LEU A 126 -12.91 -9.76 -24.95
C LEU A 126 -13.78 -8.67 -24.33
N ALA A 127 -14.20 -7.68 -25.12
CA ALA A 127 -15.07 -6.61 -24.65
C ALA A 127 -16.44 -7.16 -24.22
N ILE A 128 -17.04 -8.09 -24.99
CA ILE A 128 -18.31 -8.73 -24.63
C ILE A 128 -18.17 -9.53 -23.34
N ILE A 129 -17.11 -10.34 -23.21
CA ILE A 129 -16.83 -11.10 -21.97
C ILE A 129 -16.59 -10.14 -20.80
N GLY A 130 -15.82 -9.08 -21.04
CA GLY A 130 -15.49 -8.06 -20.05
C GLY A 130 -16.73 -7.38 -19.50
N ILE A 131 -17.61 -6.85 -20.38
CA ILE A 131 -18.83 -6.19 -19.94
C ILE A 131 -19.78 -7.15 -19.23
N PHE A 132 -19.86 -8.41 -19.69
CA PHE A 132 -20.65 -9.43 -19.02
C PHE A 132 -20.18 -9.66 -17.58
N PHE A 133 -18.86 -9.77 -17.36
CA PHE A 133 -18.31 -9.93 -16.01
C PHE A 133 -18.54 -8.70 -15.13
N ILE A 134 -18.41 -7.49 -15.67
CA ILE A 134 -18.65 -6.24 -14.94
C ILE A 134 -20.11 -6.14 -14.49
N MET A 135 -21.07 -6.41 -15.40
CA MET A 135 -22.49 -6.16 -15.16
C MET A 135 -23.18 -7.32 -14.44
N MET A 136 -22.85 -8.57 -14.78
CA MET A 136 -23.61 -9.74 -14.31
C MET A 136 -22.97 -10.47 -13.14
N SER A 137 -21.67 -10.29 -12.87
CA SER A 137 -21.00 -11.02 -11.79
C SER A 137 -21.23 -10.37 -10.42
N LYS A 138 -21.51 -11.20 -9.41
CA LYS A 138 -21.50 -10.79 -7.99
C LYS A 138 -20.10 -10.83 -7.38
N SER A 139 -19.14 -11.54 -7.99
CA SER A 139 -17.78 -11.69 -7.50
C SER A 139 -16.92 -10.49 -7.89
N SER A 140 -16.28 -9.82 -6.91
CA SER A 140 -15.35 -8.72 -7.14
C SER A 140 -14.21 -9.15 -8.08
N LYS A 141 -13.59 -10.30 -7.87
CA LYS A 141 -12.52 -10.83 -8.74
C LYS A 141 -12.93 -10.96 -10.20
N LYS A 142 -14.16 -11.40 -10.47
CA LYS A 142 -14.66 -11.51 -11.86
C LYS A 142 -14.91 -10.13 -12.46
N LYS A 143 -15.36 -9.16 -11.66
CA LYS A 143 -15.50 -7.76 -12.12
C LYS A 143 -14.13 -7.15 -12.45
N ASP A 144 -13.11 -7.41 -11.65
CA ASP A 144 -11.74 -6.95 -11.92
C ASP A 144 -11.19 -7.57 -13.21
N ILE A 145 -11.40 -8.88 -13.42
CA ILE A 145 -11.07 -9.54 -14.70
C ILE A 145 -11.85 -8.88 -15.85
N GLY A 146 -13.13 -8.59 -15.66
CA GLY A 146 -13.94 -7.87 -16.63
C GLY A 146 -13.35 -6.50 -16.98
N THR A 147 -12.90 -5.76 -15.99
CA THR A 147 -12.25 -4.44 -16.16
C THR A 147 -10.94 -4.56 -16.95
N ILE A 148 -10.14 -5.61 -16.69
CA ILE A 148 -8.91 -5.89 -17.45
C ILE A 148 -9.24 -6.16 -18.93
N LEU A 149 -10.19 -7.04 -19.20
CA LEU A 149 -10.57 -7.39 -20.57
C LEU A 149 -11.15 -6.21 -21.33
N MET A 150 -12.01 -5.43 -20.70
CA MET A 150 -12.58 -4.21 -21.28
C MET A 150 -11.51 -3.14 -21.50
N GLY A 151 -10.63 -2.91 -20.49
CA GLY A 151 -9.51 -1.98 -20.59
C GLY A 151 -8.56 -2.33 -21.74
N PHE A 152 -8.23 -3.60 -21.91
CA PHE A 152 -7.43 -4.08 -23.02
C PHE A 152 -8.11 -3.85 -24.38
N ALA A 153 -9.41 -4.13 -24.48
CA ALA A 153 -10.17 -3.91 -25.71
C ALA A 153 -10.21 -2.42 -26.11
N ILE A 154 -10.48 -1.54 -25.14
CA ILE A 154 -10.50 -0.08 -25.34
C ILE A 154 -9.12 0.44 -25.74
N LEU A 155 -8.06 -0.07 -25.09
CA LEU A 155 -6.66 0.26 -25.39
C LEU A 155 -6.33 -0.06 -26.84
N MET A 156 -6.67 -1.28 -27.29
CA MET A 156 -6.40 -1.72 -28.66
C MET A 156 -7.21 -0.90 -29.69
N PHE A 157 -8.46 -0.60 -29.40
CA PHE A 157 -9.29 0.25 -30.24
C PHE A 157 -8.73 1.67 -30.33
N GLY A 158 -8.28 2.24 -29.22
CA GLY A 158 -7.60 3.55 -29.19
C GLY A 158 -6.32 3.55 -30.03
N MET A 159 -5.51 2.49 -29.94
CA MET A 159 -4.30 2.31 -30.74
C MET A 159 -4.60 2.25 -32.24
N GLU A 160 -5.59 1.46 -32.64
CA GLU A 160 -6.02 1.35 -34.03
C GLU A 160 -6.56 2.68 -34.55
N THR A 161 -7.34 3.39 -33.74
CA THR A 161 -7.87 4.74 -34.07
C THR A 161 -6.74 5.73 -34.29
N MET A 162 -5.71 5.75 -33.45
CA MET A 162 -4.52 6.60 -33.63
C MET A 162 -3.78 6.23 -34.92
N SER A 163 -3.52 4.95 -35.14
CA SER A 163 -2.82 4.48 -36.33
C SER A 163 -3.53 4.87 -37.62
N ASN A 164 -4.85 4.73 -37.68
CA ASN A 164 -5.67 5.11 -38.82
C ASN A 164 -5.70 6.63 -39.03
N ALA A 165 -5.68 7.41 -37.97
CA ALA A 165 -5.66 8.87 -38.03
C ALA A 165 -4.33 9.42 -38.60
N VAL A 166 -3.19 8.76 -38.29
CA VAL A 166 -1.88 9.21 -38.77
C VAL A 166 -1.47 8.60 -40.10
N ALA A 167 -2.05 7.48 -40.52
CA ALA A 167 -1.69 6.81 -41.77
C ALA A 167 -1.68 7.73 -43.02
N PRO A 168 -2.66 8.66 -43.20
CA PRO A 168 -2.64 9.59 -44.35
C PRO A 168 -1.48 10.58 -44.33
N LEU A 169 -0.72 10.68 -43.23
CA LEU A 169 0.48 11.57 -43.18
C LEU A 169 1.68 10.93 -43.89
N ALA A 170 1.64 9.69 -44.25
CA ALA A 170 2.67 8.99 -45.01
C ALA A 170 3.03 9.77 -46.32
N ASP A 171 2.02 10.32 -46.99
CA ASP A 171 2.17 11.02 -48.25
C ASP A 171 2.49 12.52 -48.08
N ASN A 172 2.66 13.01 -46.85
CA ASN A 172 2.96 14.41 -46.57
C ASN A 172 4.46 14.65 -46.43
N GLU A 173 5.07 15.26 -47.45
CA GLU A 173 6.52 15.52 -47.47
C GLU A 173 7.01 16.35 -46.27
N GLN A 174 6.25 17.34 -45.80
CA GLN A 174 6.63 18.16 -44.66
C GLN A 174 6.66 17.31 -43.37
N PHE A 175 5.69 16.42 -43.17
CA PHE A 175 5.65 15.53 -42.03
C PHE A 175 6.83 14.54 -42.06
N THR A 176 7.06 13.92 -43.19
CA THR A 176 8.19 12.99 -43.37
C THR A 176 9.53 13.69 -43.15
N HIS A 177 9.69 14.94 -43.63
CA HIS A 177 10.88 15.74 -43.40
C HIS A 177 11.07 16.04 -41.88
N ILE A 178 10.02 16.38 -41.15
CA ILE A 178 10.11 16.59 -39.70
C ILE A 178 10.52 15.29 -38.98
N LEU A 179 9.98 14.13 -39.37
CA LEU A 179 10.37 12.86 -38.80
C LEU A 179 11.84 12.52 -39.04
N THR A 180 12.36 12.81 -40.25
CA THR A 180 13.77 12.57 -40.56
C THR A 180 14.72 13.44 -39.75
N MET A 181 14.31 14.63 -39.25
CA MET A 181 15.13 15.42 -38.34
C MET A 181 15.43 14.67 -37.02
N PHE A 182 14.54 13.81 -36.58
CA PHE A 182 14.73 13.00 -35.36
C PHE A 182 15.62 11.77 -35.56
N SER A 183 16.08 11.50 -36.78
CA SER A 183 17.19 10.55 -37.04
C SER A 183 18.53 11.08 -36.51
N ASN A 184 18.64 12.41 -36.27
CA ASN A 184 19.72 12.94 -35.46
C ASN A 184 19.63 12.42 -34.03
N PRO A 185 20.64 11.69 -33.51
CA PRO A 185 20.59 11.04 -32.22
C PRO A 185 20.22 11.96 -31.06
N VAL A 186 20.75 13.16 -31.06
CA VAL A 186 20.54 14.15 -29.98
C VAL A 186 19.11 14.68 -30.03
N LEU A 187 18.61 15.05 -31.22
CA LEU A 187 17.26 15.58 -31.40
C LEU A 187 16.21 14.51 -31.10
N GLY A 188 16.43 13.26 -31.53
CA GLY A 188 15.55 12.16 -31.26
C GLY A 188 15.43 11.86 -29.74
N VAL A 189 16.57 11.83 -29.04
CA VAL A 189 16.58 11.65 -27.56
C VAL A 189 15.86 12.79 -26.87
N ILE A 190 16.10 14.03 -27.25
CA ILE A 190 15.42 15.20 -26.64
C ILE A 190 13.91 15.14 -26.90
N ALA A 191 13.49 14.82 -28.13
CA ALA A 191 12.08 14.73 -28.49
C ALA A 191 11.36 13.62 -27.66
N GLY A 192 11.96 12.44 -27.57
CA GLY A 192 11.42 11.34 -26.75
C GLY A 192 11.36 11.69 -25.26
N ALA A 193 12.40 12.35 -24.75
CA ALA A 193 12.44 12.76 -23.35
C ALA A 193 11.37 13.81 -23.01
N ILE A 194 11.21 14.85 -23.83
CA ILE A 194 10.19 15.88 -23.64
C ILE A 194 8.79 15.27 -23.74
N LEU A 195 8.52 14.47 -24.77
CA LEU A 195 7.23 13.84 -24.97
C LEU A 195 6.82 13.02 -23.72
N THR A 196 7.72 12.18 -23.23
CA THR A 196 7.44 11.34 -22.07
C THR A 196 7.36 12.15 -20.77
N ALA A 197 8.19 13.17 -20.60
CA ALA A 197 8.14 14.05 -19.43
C ALA A 197 6.82 14.82 -19.33
N VAL A 198 6.25 15.24 -20.47
CA VAL A 198 4.96 15.93 -20.54
C VAL A 198 3.81 14.97 -20.26
N ILE A 199 3.79 13.81 -20.93
CA ILE A 199 2.74 12.79 -20.78
C ILE A 199 2.85 12.07 -19.43
N GLN A 200 4.06 12.01 -18.84
CA GLN A 200 4.39 11.27 -17.62
C GLN A 200 4.11 9.74 -17.70
N SER A 201 4.07 9.21 -18.92
CA SER A 201 3.84 7.80 -19.20
C SER A 201 4.69 7.33 -20.37
N SER A 202 5.70 6.52 -20.10
CA SER A 202 6.54 5.92 -21.15
C SER A 202 5.75 4.94 -22.02
N SER A 203 4.83 4.18 -21.44
CA SER A 203 3.96 3.27 -22.20
C SER A 203 3.09 4.02 -23.22
N ALA A 204 2.54 5.18 -22.83
CA ALA A 204 1.78 6.04 -23.73
C ALA A 204 2.67 6.63 -24.83
N SER A 205 3.85 7.08 -24.48
CA SER A 205 4.81 7.66 -25.43
C SER A 205 5.27 6.61 -26.46
N VAL A 206 5.57 5.38 -26.01
CA VAL A 206 5.89 4.24 -26.90
C VAL A 206 4.69 3.89 -27.78
N GLY A 207 3.47 3.87 -27.23
CA GLY A 207 2.26 3.63 -28.00
C GLY A 207 2.05 4.64 -29.12
N ILE A 208 2.29 5.93 -28.86
CA ILE A 208 2.26 6.97 -29.92
C ILE A 208 3.29 6.66 -31.00
N LEU A 209 4.51 6.32 -30.61
CA LEU A 209 5.56 5.98 -31.59
C LEU A 209 5.18 4.75 -32.42
N GLN A 210 4.63 3.72 -31.80
CA GLN A 210 4.14 2.52 -32.50
C GLN A 210 2.95 2.83 -33.42
N ALA A 211 2.04 3.71 -33.03
CA ALA A 211 0.95 4.18 -33.91
C ALA A 211 1.51 4.91 -35.13
N MET A 212 2.53 5.76 -34.95
CA MET A 212 3.19 6.49 -36.04
C MET A 212 3.90 5.56 -37.03
N CYS A 213 4.31 4.35 -36.62
CA CYS A 213 4.85 3.37 -37.54
C CYS A 213 3.84 2.97 -38.67
N ALA A 214 2.54 3.17 -38.46
CA ALA A 214 1.53 2.95 -39.49
C ALA A 214 1.69 3.86 -40.73
N THR A 215 2.40 4.99 -40.60
CA THR A 215 2.74 5.86 -41.74
C THR A 215 3.80 5.26 -42.65
N GLY A 216 4.58 4.26 -42.19
CA GLY A 216 5.76 3.75 -42.90
C GLY A 216 6.95 4.75 -42.96
N ALA A 217 6.76 5.98 -42.51
CA ALA A 217 7.78 7.04 -42.55
C ALA A 217 8.75 6.99 -41.36
N VAL A 218 8.40 6.30 -40.26
CA VAL A 218 9.26 6.09 -39.10
C VAL A 218 10.26 4.99 -39.42
N THR A 219 11.55 5.33 -39.51
CA THR A 219 12.63 4.35 -39.66
C THR A 219 13.17 3.91 -38.30
N TYR A 220 13.93 2.80 -38.26
CA TYR A 220 14.62 2.40 -37.04
C TYR A 220 15.65 3.42 -36.58
N SER A 221 16.28 4.16 -37.54
CA SER A 221 17.23 5.27 -37.25
C SER A 221 16.55 6.43 -36.54
N THR A 222 15.27 6.68 -36.81
CA THR A 222 14.45 7.68 -36.10
C THR A 222 13.92 7.13 -34.77
N ALA A 223 13.44 5.90 -34.75
CA ALA A 223 12.81 5.31 -33.58
C ALA A 223 13.78 5.07 -32.41
N LEU A 224 14.99 4.59 -32.71
CA LEU A 224 15.99 4.25 -31.70
C LEU A 224 16.29 5.41 -30.73
N PRO A 225 16.71 6.61 -31.18
CA PRO A 225 17.00 7.71 -30.27
C PRO A 225 15.74 8.20 -29.53
N ILE A 226 14.56 8.16 -30.15
CA ILE A 226 13.30 8.53 -29.50
C ILE A 226 13.01 7.58 -28.33
N ILE A 227 13.13 6.26 -28.51
CA ILE A 227 12.95 5.28 -27.44
C ILE A 227 13.91 5.52 -26.27
N MET A 228 15.18 5.82 -26.57
CA MET A 228 16.16 6.14 -25.53
C MET A 228 15.73 7.38 -24.73
N GLY A 229 15.26 8.40 -25.45
CA GLY A 229 14.73 9.61 -24.83
C GLY A 229 13.50 9.36 -23.96
N GLN A 230 12.59 8.50 -24.41
CA GLN A 230 11.39 8.14 -23.66
C GLN A 230 11.72 7.53 -22.29
N ASN A 231 12.77 6.71 -22.21
CA ASN A 231 13.24 6.16 -20.93
C ASN A 231 13.80 7.26 -20.00
N ILE A 232 14.53 8.24 -20.53
CA ILE A 232 15.01 9.40 -19.75
C ILE A 232 13.82 10.24 -19.25
N GLY A 233 12.83 10.50 -20.11
CA GLY A 233 11.63 11.26 -19.75
C GLY A 233 10.83 10.66 -18.61
N THR A 234 10.82 9.33 -18.48
CA THR A 234 10.16 8.62 -17.38
C THR A 234 10.74 8.99 -16.00
N CYS A 235 12.02 9.40 -15.95
CA CYS A 235 12.67 9.76 -14.67
C CYS A 235 12.08 11.01 -14.03
N VAL A 236 11.41 11.87 -14.80
CA VAL A 236 10.79 13.10 -14.29
C VAL A 236 9.75 12.80 -13.21
N THR A 237 8.96 11.76 -13.37
CA THR A 237 7.95 11.36 -12.35
C THR A 237 8.61 10.99 -11.01
N ALA A 238 9.69 10.22 -11.03
CA ALA A 238 10.45 9.86 -9.84
C ALA A 238 11.13 11.09 -9.19
N LEU A 239 11.66 12.00 -9.99
CA LEU A 239 12.27 13.24 -9.49
C LEU A 239 11.22 14.16 -8.85
N LEU A 240 10.06 14.33 -9.47
CA LEU A 240 8.94 15.09 -8.90
C LEU A 240 8.45 14.47 -7.59
N SER A 241 8.32 13.16 -7.53
CA SER A 241 7.92 12.46 -6.32
C SER A 241 8.93 12.59 -5.16
N ALA A 242 10.21 12.83 -5.48
CA ALA A 242 11.27 13.02 -4.49
C ALA A 242 11.33 14.45 -3.90
N ILE A 243 10.53 15.39 -4.41
CA ILE A 243 10.43 16.75 -3.85
C ILE A 243 9.86 16.64 -2.43
N GLY A 244 10.52 17.28 -1.46
CA GLY A 244 10.14 17.19 -0.04
C GLY A 244 10.52 15.87 0.67
N ALA A 245 11.06 14.87 -0.05
CA ALA A 245 11.50 13.61 0.53
C ALA A 245 12.85 13.73 1.26
N ASN A 246 13.16 12.70 2.07
CA ASN A 246 14.46 12.56 2.70
C ASN A 246 15.58 12.34 1.66
N LYS A 247 16.83 12.41 2.11
CA LYS A 247 18.00 12.31 1.23
C LYS A 247 18.10 10.98 0.49
N ASN A 248 17.75 9.87 1.12
CA ASN A 248 17.84 8.56 0.49
C ASN A 248 16.78 8.38 -0.60
N ALA A 249 15.58 8.91 -0.42
CA ALA A 249 14.54 8.94 -1.44
C ALA A 249 14.95 9.80 -2.64
N LYS A 250 15.56 10.97 -2.42
CA LYS A 250 16.16 11.81 -3.49
C LYS A 250 17.27 11.06 -4.23
N ARG A 251 18.12 10.31 -3.51
CA ARG A 251 19.15 9.45 -4.10
C ARG A 251 18.53 8.35 -4.97
N ALA A 252 17.43 7.72 -4.54
CA ALA A 252 16.72 6.70 -5.33
C ALA A 252 16.18 7.27 -6.65
N ALA A 253 15.59 8.46 -6.63
CA ALA A 253 15.12 9.14 -7.84
C ALA A 253 16.29 9.51 -8.79
N LEU A 254 17.43 9.95 -8.24
CA LEU A 254 18.64 10.22 -9.03
C LEU A 254 19.26 8.95 -9.60
N VAL A 255 19.22 7.83 -8.90
CA VAL A 255 19.65 6.53 -9.44
C VAL A 255 18.85 6.18 -10.69
N HIS A 256 17.54 6.39 -10.68
CA HIS A 256 16.71 6.17 -11.87
C HIS A 256 17.14 7.04 -13.05
N LEU A 257 17.43 8.33 -12.78
CA LEU A 257 17.95 9.23 -13.80
C LEU A 257 19.31 8.78 -14.33
N TYR A 258 20.26 8.45 -13.45
CA TYR A 258 21.61 8.04 -13.87
C TYR A 258 21.61 6.74 -14.64
N PHE A 259 20.80 5.77 -14.21
CA PHE A 259 20.62 4.51 -14.92
C PHE A 259 20.20 4.76 -16.38
N ASN A 260 19.15 5.56 -16.60
CA ASN A 260 18.63 5.83 -17.93
C ASN A 260 19.54 6.77 -18.74
N LEU A 261 20.04 7.85 -18.14
CA LEU A 261 20.86 8.83 -18.86
C LEU A 261 22.20 8.24 -19.31
N ILE A 262 22.95 7.66 -18.37
CA ILE A 262 24.26 7.07 -18.69
C ILE A 262 24.08 5.81 -19.54
N GLY A 263 23.06 4.98 -19.23
CA GLY A 263 22.70 3.82 -20.05
C GLY A 263 22.41 4.21 -21.49
N THR A 264 21.67 5.28 -21.73
CA THR A 264 21.39 5.83 -23.06
C THR A 264 22.69 6.26 -23.76
N ILE A 265 23.54 7.04 -23.08
CA ILE A 265 24.80 7.50 -23.66
C ILE A 265 25.70 6.33 -24.08
N VAL A 266 25.87 5.35 -23.17
CA VAL A 266 26.71 4.16 -23.43
C VAL A 266 26.13 3.32 -24.58
N PHE A 267 24.83 3.08 -24.56
CA PHE A 267 24.17 2.29 -25.60
C PHE A 267 24.27 2.96 -26.97
N MET A 268 23.95 4.26 -27.03
CA MET A 268 24.01 5.02 -28.27
C MET A 268 25.43 5.05 -28.85
N VAL A 269 26.43 5.36 -28.02
CA VAL A 269 27.84 5.39 -28.47
C VAL A 269 28.25 4.03 -29.03
N LEU A 270 27.98 2.95 -28.28
CA LEU A 270 28.34 1.59 -28.74
C LEU A 270 27.57 1.21 -30.00
N PHE A 271 26.27 1.49 -30.06
CA PHE A 271 25.42 1.15 -31.20
C PHE A 271 25.92 1.86 -32.49
N TYR A 272 26.15 3.17 -32.41
CA TYR A 272 26.62 3.93 -33.58
C TYR A 272 28.05 3.56 -34.00
N ILE A 273 28.95 3.23 -33.06
CA ILE A 273 30.28 2.72 -33.39
C ILE A 273 30.17 1.38 -34.11
N ILE A 274 29.36 0.45 -33.60
CA ILE A 274 29.16 -0.87 -34.23
C ILE A 274 28.53 -0.69 -35.61
N ASN A 275 27.50 0.14 -35.73
CA ASN A 275 26.86 0.42 -37.03
C ASN A 275 27.78 1.08 -38.04
N ALA A 276 28.74 1.89 -37.60
CA ALA A 276 29.74 2.49 -38.48
C ALA A 276 30.78 1.46 -39.00
N ILE A 277 31.08 0.41 -38.20
CA ILE A 277 32.01 -0.66 -38.59
C ILE A 277 31.25 -1.77 -39.36
N PHE A 278 30.07 -2.11 -38.92
CA PHE A 278 29.19 -3.14 -39.49
C PHE A 278 27.81 -2.53 -39.73
N PRO A 279 27.56 -1.89 -40.91
CA PRO A 279 26.27 -1.24 -41.18
C PRO A 279 25.12 -2.22 -41.04
N PHE A 280 24.11 -1.87 -40.20
CA PHE A 280 22.91 -2.66 -40.02
C PHE A 280 21.91 -2.33 -41.15
N GLU A 281 21.63 -3.29 -42.02
CA GLU A 281 20.70 -3.11 -43.16
C GLU A 281 19.28 -2.69 -42.71
N PHE A 282 18.86 -3.11 -41.52
CA PHE A 282 17.53 -2.75 -40.99
C PHE A 282 17.44 -1.29 -40.55
N PHE A 283 18.56 -0.61 -40.28
CA PHE A 283 18.57 0.67 -39.56
C PHE A 283 17.82 1.77 -40.31
N ASP A 284 17.90 1.80 -41.63
CA ASP A 284 17.20 2.75 -42.48
C ASP A 284 15.85 2.23 -43.01
N GLN A 285 15.46 1.02 -42.63
CA GLN A 285 14.16 0.46 -43.01
C GLN A 285 13.05 1.06 -42.14
N SER A 286 11.80 1.02 -42.65
CA SER A 286 10.62 1.43 -41.93
C SER A 286 10.42 0.53 -40.68
N ALA A 287 10.28 1.15 -39.52
CA ALA A 287 10.06 0.48 -38.28
C ALA A 287 8.61 -0.02 -38.20
N ASN A 288 8.44 -1.17 -37.59
CA ASN A 288 7.13 -1.70 -37.26
C ASN A 288 6.95 -1.82 -35.73
N GLN A 289 5.73 -2.07 -35.30
CA GLN A 289 5.37 -2.12 -33.88
C GLN A 289 6.19 -3.16 -33.08
N ALA A 290 6.43 -4.34 -33.67
CA ALA A 290 7.24 -5.37 -33.05
C ALA A 290 8.72 -4.95 -32.95
N GLY A 291 9.27 -4.33 -34.01
CA GLY A 291 10.63 -3.79 -34.00
C GLY A 291 10.84 -2.74 -32.90
N ILE A 292 9.87 -1.86 -32.68
CA ILE A 292 9.88 -0.90 -31.55
C ILE A 292 9.95 -1.66 -30.21
N ALA A 293 9.12 -2.70 -30.02
CA ALA A 293 9.14 -3.50 -28.79
C ALA A 293 10.48 -4.23 -28.60
N ILE A 294 11.08 -4.75 -29.68
CA ILE A 294 12.41 -5.38 -29.66
C ILE A 294 13.47 -4.36 -29.24
N LEU A 295 13.54 -3.21 -29.91
CA LEU A 295 14.54 -2.16 -29.58
C LEU A 295 14.41 -1.71 -28.12
N HIS A 296 13.18 -1.50 -27.65
CA HIS A 296 12.90 -1.12 -26.27
C HIS A 296 13.38 -2.20 -25.28
N SER A 297 13.12 -3.47 -25.59
CA SER A 297 13.57 -4.60 -24.76
C SER A 297 15.08 -4.76 -24.76
N VAL A 298 15.71 -4.71 -25.94
CA VAL A 298 17.16 -4.83 -26.10
C VAL A 298 17.87 -3.73 -25.29
N PHE A 299 17.42 -2.49 -25.39
CA PHE A 299 18.00 -1.39 -24.62
C PHE A 299 17.89 -1.60 -23.11
N ASN A 300 16.69 -1.91 -22.58
CA ASN A 300 16.50 -2.03 -21.13
C ASN A 300 17.25 -3.25 -20.54
N ILE A 301 17.29 -4.37 -21.26
CA ILE A 301 18.06 -5.55 -20.86
C ILE A 301 19.55 -5.25 -20.91
N PHE A 302 20.05 -4.62 -22.00
CA PHE A 302 21.45 -4.24 -22.16
C PHE A 302 21.88 -3.26 -21.05
N ALA A 303 21.12 -2.20 -20.80
CA ALA A 303 21.41 -1.23 -19.74
C ALA A 303 21.47 -1.95 -18.37
N THR A 304 20.53 -2.86 -18.10
CA THR A 304 20.52 -3.64 -16.86
C THR A 304 21.74 -4.52 -16.72
N ILE A 305 22.13 -5.25 -17.79
CA ILE A 305 23.31 -6.13 -17.78
C ILE A 305 24.58 -5.32 -17.55
N ILE A 306 24.75 -4.18 -18.21
CA ILE A 306 25.92 -3.31 -18.03
C ILE A 306 25.98 -2.74 -16.60
N TRP A 307 24.85 -2.26 -16.06
CA TRP A 307 24.83 -1.65 -14.75
C TRP A 307 24.89 -2.67 -13.59
N LEU A 308 24.53 -3.93 -13.81
CA LEU A 308 24.50 -4.95 -12.76
C LEU A 308 25.84 -5.06 -11.97
N PRO A 309 27.02 -5.14 -12.58
CA PRO A 309 28.29 -5.14 -11.85
C PRO A 309 28.65 -3.77 -11.25
N PHE A 310 28.06 -2.69 -11.75
CA PHE A 310 28.34 -1.31 -11.34
C PHE A 310 27.26 -0.67 -10.47
N MET A 311 26.36 -1.44 -9.85
CA MET A 311 25.30 -0.91 -8.97
C MET A 311 25.86 -0.01 -7.86
N LYS A 312 27.00 -0.39 -7.28
CA LYS A 312 27.70 0.45 -6.26
C LYS A 312 28.18 1.80 -6.82
N LEU A 313 28.47 1.88 -8.11
CA LEU A 313 28.82 3.16 -8.76
C LEU A 313 27.60 4.07 -8.89
N LEU A 314 26.42 3.52 -9.26
CA LEU A 314 25.17 4.29 -9.25
C LEU A 314 24.85 4.82 -7.86
N GLU A 315 24.99 3.99 -6.86
CA GLU A 315 24.82 4.38 -5.45
C GLU A 315 25.77 5.50 -5.06
N LYS A 316 27.08 5.36 -5.38
CA LYS A 316 28.10 6.37 -5.12
C LYS A 316 27.81 7.70 -5.81
N LEU A 317 27.36 7.67 -7.09
CA LEU A 317 26.97 8.88 -7.82
C LEU A 317 25.81 9.60 -7.12
N ALA A 318 24.81 8.85 -6.65
CA ALA A 318 23.69 9.42 -5.90
C ALA A 318 24.13 10.06 -4.58
N TYR A 319 25.07 9.44 -3.84
CA TYR A 319 25.65 10.02 -2.62
C TYR A 319 26.48 11.27 -2.89
N ILE A 320 27.20 11.35 -4.01
CA ILE A 320 27.96 12.56 -4.40
C ILE A 320 26.99 13.71 -4.68
N SER A 321 25.87 13.44 -5.31
CA SER A 321 24.90 14.46 -5.71
C SER A 321 24.04 14.95 -4.53
N VAL A 322 23.69 14.05 -3.61
CA VAL A 322 22.94 14.37 -2.38
C VAL A 322 23.81 14.00 -1.18
N ARG A 323 24.56 14.99 -0.69
CA ARG A 323 25.50 14.77 0.43
C ARG A 323 24.78 14.76 1.79
N ASP A 324 25.29 13.96 2.75
CA ASP A 324 24.86 14.03 4.13
C ASP A 324 25.40 15.30 4.81
N LYS A 325 24.58 15.99 5.59
CA LYS A 325 25.02 17.05 6.50
C LYS A 325 25.25 16.44 7.88
N LYS A 326 26.15 17.04 8.69
CA LYS A 326 26.50 16.53 10.02
C LYS A 326 25.35 16.45 11.05
N ASP A 327 24.23 17.14 10.78
CA ASP A 327 23.08 17.25 11.70
C ASP A 327 21.93 16.29 11.39
N ASP A 328 22.11 15.29 10.53
CA ASP A 328 21.01 14.41 10.09
C ASP A 328 20.74 13.19 11.01
N ASN A 329 21.25 13.16 12.23
CA ASN A 329 21.00 12.10 13.24
C ASN A 329 19.69 12.30 14.05
N ALA A 330 18.70 12.99 13.50
CA ALA A 330 17.39 12.97 14.12
C ALA A 330 16.81 11.55 14.10
N PRO A 331 16.24 11.05 15.22
CA PRO A 331 15.58 9.74 15.22
C PRO A 331 14.55 9.68 14.11
N ALA A 332 14.48 8.54 13.41
CA ALA A 332 13.51 8.33 12.34
C ALA A 332 12.11 8.58 12.90
N ASN A 333 11.38 9.53 12.34
CA ASN A 333 10.01 9.80 12.74
C ASN A 333 9.16 8.58 12.37
N GLU A 334 8.55 7.93 13.35
CA GLU A 334 7.75 6.70 13.18
C GLU A 334 6.62 6.87 12.15
N PHE A 335 6.15 8.11 11.95
CA PHE A 335 5.11 8.46 10.99
C PHE A 335 5.60 8.64 9.54
N GLN A 336 6.90 8.55 9.26
CA GLN A 336 7.42 8.56 7.88
C GLN A 336 6.89 7.38 7.05
N ILE A 337 6.37 6.35 7.71
CA ILE A 337 5.71 5.20 7.08
C ILE A 337 4.39 5.61 6.39
N LEU A 338 3.66 6.60 6.93
CA LEU A 338 2.43 7.15 6.32
C LEU A 338 2.77 8.18 5.24
N ASP A 339 3.50 7.74 4.22
CA ASP A 339 3.95 8.62 3.13
C ASP A 339 2.81 8.86 2.13
N PRO A 340 2.48 10.15 1.79
CA PRO A 340 1.44 10.47 0.81
C PRO A 340 1.65 9.86 -0.57
N ARG A 341 2.88 9.47 -0.93
CA ARG A 341 3.19 8.80 -2.20
C ARG A 341 2.53 7.45 -2.35
N PHE A 342 2.31 6.75 -1.22
CA PHE A 342 1.60 5.47 -1.23
C PHE A 342 0.10 5.60 -1.55
N LEU A 343 -0.48 6.80 -1.43
CA LEU A 343 -1.86 7.04 -1.86
C LEU A 343 -2.09 6.86 -3.37
N ALA A 344 -1.01 6.82 -4.17
CA ALA A 344 -1.06 6.43 -5.57
C ALA A 344 -1.24 4.91 -5.76
N THR A 345 -0.90 4.11 -4.75
CA THR A 345 -1.05 2.65 -4.69
C THR A 345 -1.79 2.29 -3.40
N PRO A 346 -3.14 2.34 -3.41
CA PRO A 346 -3.96 2.28 -2.21
C PRO A 346 -3.75 1.04 -1.34
N SER A 347 -3.46 -0.11 -1.91
CA SER A 347 -3.18 -1.34 -1.16
C SER A 347 -1.89 -1.25 -0.34
N VAL A 348 -0.83 -0.61 -0.87
CA VAL A 348 0.40 -0.32 -0.11
C VAL A 348 0.09 0.61 1.06
N ALA A 349 -0.62 1.71 0.79
CA ALA A 349 -1.00 2.67 1.81
C ALA A 349 -1.78 2.00 2.95
N LEU A 350 -2.70 1.09 2.62
CA LEU A 350 -3.51 0.35 3.59
C LEU A 350 -2.66 -0.58 4.47
N GLU A 351 -1.67 -1.27 3.89
CA GLU A 351 -0.78 -2.15 4.66
C GLU A 351 0.10 -1.33 5.62
N GLN A 352 0.56 -0.13 5.21
CA GLN A 352 1.26 0.78 6.11
C GLN A 352 0.36 1.28 7.24
N CYS A 353 -0.90 1.60 6.95
CA CYS A 353 -1.88 1.96 7.98
C CYS A 353 -2.06 0.85 9.01
N LYS A 354 -2.18 -0.42 8.58
CA LYS A 354 -2.27 -1.57 9.48
C LYS A 354 -1.04 -1.68 10.38
N SER A 355 0.16 -1.55 9.80
CA SER A 355 1.41 -1.61 10.57
C SER A 355 1.50 -0.52 11.64
N VAL A 356 1.02 0.70 11.34
CA VAL A 356 0.99 1.81 12.29
C VAL A 356 -0.08 1.58 13.36
N ALA A 357 -1.27 1.08 12.98
CA ALA A 357 -2.35 0.75 13.91
C ALA A 357 -1.94 -0.34 14.92
N VAL A 358 -1.17 -1.35 14.49
CA VAL A 358 -0.61 -2.37 15.39
C VAL A 358 0.33 -1.73 16.41
N ARG A 359 1.22 -0.82 15.99
CA ARG A 359 2.11 -0.10 16.92
C ARG A 359 1.34 0.77 17.93
N MET A 360 0.26 1.41 17.48
CA MET A 360 -0.64 2.16 18.35
C MET A 360 -1.29 1.25 19.38
N ALA A 361 -1.81 0.10 18.95
CA ALA A 361 -2.42 -0.90 19.83
C ALA A 361 -1.42 -1.45 20.87
N ASP A 362 -0.19 -1.75 20.47
CA ASP A 362 0.88 -2.17 21.37
C ASP A 362 1.22 -1.09 22.40
N CYS A 363 1.28 0.17 21.98
CA CYS A 363 1.52 1.30 22.88
C CYS A 363 0.41 1.43 23.92
N ALA A 364 -0.86 1.38 23.49
CA ALA A 364 -2.02 1.45 24.38
C ALA A 364 -2.05 0.27 25.39
N ARG A 365 -1.75 -0.96 24.90
CA ARG A 365 -1.63 -2.16 25.76
C ARG A 365 -0.56 -2.00 26.83
N ASP A 366 0.62 -1.58 26.44
CA ASP A 366 1.77 -1.46 27.35
C ASP A 366 1.52 -0.34 28.37
N THR A 367 0.87 0.76 27.96
CA THR A 367 0.48 1.87 28.82
C THR A 367 -0.55 1.43 29.87
N LEU A 368 -1.58 0.67 29.46
CA LEU A 368 -2.57 0.13 30.39
C LEU A 368 -1.94 -0.82 31.41
N LYS A 369 -1.09 -1.75 30.96
CA LYS A 369 -0.38 -2.68 31.87
C LYS A 369 0.50 -1.94 32.87
N LEU A 370 1.16 -0.89 32.45
CA LEU A 370 1.98 -0.04 33.33
C LEU A 370 1.11 0.65 34.39
N SER A 371 -0.02 1.26 33.97
CA SER A 371 -0.93 1.96 34.88
C SER A 371 -1.57 1.02 35.92
N MET A 372 -1.94 -0.21 35.52
CA MET A 372 -2.43 -1.24 36.45
C MET A 372 -1.39 -1.60 37.51
N GLY A 373 -0.11 -1.62 37.12
CA GLY A 373 1.01 -1.87 38.04
C GLY A 373 1.14 -0.83 39.15
N LEU A 374 0.81 0.45 38.84
CA LEU A 374 0.88 1.59 39.77
C LEU A 374 -0.05 1.44 40.97
N ILE A 375 -1.18 0.75 40.84
CA ILE A 375 -2.12 0.45 41.93
C ILE A 375 -1.45 -0.36 43.05
N SER A 376 -0.54 -1.26 42.68
CA SER A 376 0.18 -2.10 43.64
C SER A 376 1.49 -1.46 44.11
N LYS A 377 2.18 -0.73 43.24
CA LYS A 377 3.47 -0.10 43.50
C LYS A 377 3.55 1.24 42.76
N TYR A 378 3.22 2.31 43.47
CA TYR A 378 3.27 3.66 42.93
C TYR A 378 4.69 4.12 42.63
N ASN A 379 4.88 4.78 41.50
CA ASN A 379 6.14 5.38 41.08
C ASN A 379 5.86 6.58 40.16
N ASP A 380 6.33 7.78 40.55
CA ASP A 380 6.12 9.02 39.76
C ASP A 380 6.66 8.92 38.33
N ARG A 381 7.81 8.25 38.14
CA ARG A 381 8.38 8.06 36.79
C ARG A 381 7.48 7.24 35.89
N ASP A 382 6.82 6.20 36.42
CA ASP A 382 5.91 5.37 35.62
C ASP A 382 4.63 6.14 35.28
N VAL A 383 4.19 7.07 36.13
CA VAL A 383 3.08 8.01 35.82
C VAL A 383 3.47 8.94 34.67
N GLU A 384 4.70 9.48 34.66
CA GLU A 384 5.19 10.28 33.53
C GLU A 384 5.20 9.47 32.23
N ILE A 385 5.67 8.23 32.25
CA ILE A 385 5.67 7.33 31.07
C ILE A 385 4.24 7.04 30.59
N VAL A 386 3.27 6.85 31.49
CA VAL A 386 1.84 6.66 31.10
C VAL A 386 1.33 7.87 30.33
N ASN A 387 1.61 9.10 30.83
CA ASN A 387 1.17 10.32 30.14
C ASN A 387 1.88 10.54 28.80
N GLU A 388 3.21 10.30 28.74
CA GLU A 388 3.97 10.40 27.48
C GLU A 388 3.47 9.40 26.43
N ASN A 389 3.10 8.20 26.84
CA ASN A 389 2.57 7.19 25.95
C ASN A 389 1.15 7.53 25.46
N GLU A 390 0.31 8.10 26.30
CA GLU A 390 -1.02 8.56 25.91
C GLU A 390 -0.93 9.69 24.90
N GLU A 391 -0.12 10.73 25.15
CA GLU A 391 0.15 11.79 24.16
C GLU A 391 0.67 11.21 22.83
N LYS A 392 1.45 10.13 22.88
CA LYS A 392 1.92 9.43 21.70
C LYS A 392 0.78 8.69 20.98
N VAL A 393 -0.14 8.07 21.70
CA VAL A 393 -1.31 7.38 21.14
C VAL A 393 -2.25 8.38 20.47
N ASP A 394 -2.47 9.55 21.04
CA ASP A 394 -3.23 10.65 20.43
C ASP A 394 -2.62 11.08 19.09
N VAL A 395 -1.30 11.24 19.04
CA VAL A 395 -0.59 11.56 17.79
C VAL A 395 -0.76 10.45 16.74
N TYR A 396 -0.81 9.18 17.16
CA TYR A 396 -1.12 8.06 16.26
C TYR A 396 -2.54 8.18 15.71
N GLU A 397 -3.55 8.45 16.55
CA GLU A 397 -4.94 8.60 16.10
C GLU A 397 -5.06 9.71 15.06
N ASP A 398 -4.57 10.91 15.37
CA ASP A 398 -4.62 12.07 14.47
C ASP A 398 -3.96 11.80 13.11
N LYS A 399 -2.73 11.28 13.12
CA LYS A 399 -1.95 11.04 11.89
C LYS A 399 -2.56 9.92 11.05
N LEU A 400 -2.89 8.82 11.69
CA LEU A 400 -3.45 7.64 11.03
C LEU A 400 -4.88 7.92 10.55
N GLY A 401 -5.71 8.56 11.36
CA GLY A 401 -7.07 8.96 10.99
C GLY A 401 -7.09 9.89 9.78
N SER A 402 -6.27 10.94 9.79
CA SER A 402 -6.13 11.86 8.66
C SER A 402 -5.65 11.15 7.38
N TYR A 403 -4.74 10.20 7.49
CA TYR A 403 -4.23 9.45 6.36
C TYR A 403 -5.26 8.44 5.82
N LEU A 404 -5.98 7.72 6.70
CA LEU A 404 -7.06 6.80 6.34
C LEU A 404 -8.21 7.52 5.62
N LEU A 405 -8.58 8.73 6.03
CA LEU A 405 -9.58 9.56 5.34
C LEU A 405 -9.14 9.92 3.91
N GLN A 406 -7.86 10.28 3.72
CA GLN A 406 -7.31 10.52 2.39
C GLN A 406 -7.29 9.25 1.54
N LEU A 407 -6.93 8.11 2.15
CA LEU A 407 -6.95 6.81 1.48
C LEU A 407 -8.37 6.40 1.08
N GLY A 408 -9.37 6.63 1.95
CA GLY A 408 -10.79 6.35 1.69
C GLY A 408 -11.35 7.10 0.49
N SER A 409 -10.76 8.26 0.13
CA SER A 409 -11.13 9.03 -1.06
C SER A 409 -10.61 8.43 -2.38
N LYS A 410 -9.76 7.38 -2.32
CA LYS A 410 -9.19 6.72 -3.50
C LYS A 410 -10.08 5.58 -3.98
N ASN A 411 -9.80 5.07 -5.19
CA ASN A 411 -10.51 3.93 -5.78
C ASN A 411 -10.11 2.62 -5.10
N LEU A 412 -10.65 2.37 -3.91
CA LEU A 412 -10.42 1.16 -3.14
C LEU A 412 -11.22 -0.03 -3.68
N THR A 413 -10.74 -1.25 -3.41
CA THR A 413 -11.60 -2.43 -3.53
C THR A 413 -12.65 -2.42 -2.41
N PRO A 414 -13.80 -3.12 -2.55
CA PRO A 414 -14.77 -3.23 -1.45
C PRO A 414 -14.16 -3.77 -0.16
N GLY A 415 -13.23 -4.74 -0.24
CA GLY A 415 -12.53 -5.29 0.91
C GLY A 415 -11.55 -4.29 1.56
N ASP A 416 -10.82 -3.52 0.74
CA ASP A 416 -9.93 -2.47 1.25
C ASP A 416 -10.72 -1.34 1.92
N SER A 417 -11.86 -0.95 1.33
CA SER A 417 -12.76 0.05 1.93
C SER A 417 -13.30 -0.40 3.29
N GLN A 418 -13.68 -1.68 3.40
CA GLN A 418 -14.09 -2.27 4.68
C GLN A 418 -12.96 -2.25 5.70
N THR A 419 -11.74 -2.56 5.27
CA THR A 419 -10.55 -2.53 6.15
C THR A 419 -10.23 -1.10 6.60
N VAL A 420 -10.35 -0.09 5.72
CA VAL A 420 -10.20 1.33 6.11
C VAL A 420 -11.22 1.70 7.19
N ASN A 421 -12.48 1.32 7.01
CA ASN A 421 -13.52 1.59 8.01
C ASN A 421 -13.22 0.88 9.35
N MET A 422 -12.78 -0.37 9.33
CA MET A 422 -12.35 -1.08 10.54
C MET A 422 -11.24 -0.33 11.26
N LEU A 423 -10.20 0.06 10.54
CA LEU A 423 -9.07 0.77 11.14
C LEU A 423 -9.51 2.09 11.78
N LEU A 424 -10.40 2.86 11.12
CA LEU A 424 -10.94 4.11 11.66
C LEU A 424 -11.70 3.90 12.98
N HIS A 425 -12.42 2.79 13.13
CA HIS A 425 -13.06 2.46 14.40
C HIS A 425 -12.05 1.98 15.44
N CYS A 426 -11.16 1.05 15.09
CA CYS A 426 -10.22 0.46 16.03
C CYS A 426 -9.21 1.49 16.60
N ILE A 427 -8.76 2.49 15.80
CA ILE A 427 -7.83 3.50 16.31
C ILE A 427 -8.46 4.34 17.43
N SER A 428 -9.75 4.66 17.33
CA SER A 428 -10.44 5.38 18.39
C SER A 428 -10.61 4.50 19.66
N ASP A 429 -10.84 3.19 19.51
CA ASP A 429 -10.88 2.29 20.66
C ASP A 429 -9.49 2.14 21.33
N PHE A 430 -8.39 2.15 20.56
CA PHE A 430 -7.03 2.13 21.14
C PHE A 430 -6.70 3.43 21.91
N GLU A 431 -7.11 4.58 21.40
CA GLU A 431 -6.98 5.87 22.09
C GLU A 431 -7.76 5.82 23.42
N ARG A 432 -9.01 5.37 23.41
CA ARG A 432 -9.82 5.23 24.63
C ARG A 432 -9.20 4.29 25.66
N ILE A 433 -8.59 3.18 25.24
CA ILE A 433 -7.85 2.30 26.15
C ILE A 433 -6.69 3.06 26.81
N SER A 434 -5.99 3.91 26.07
CA SER A 434 -4.90 4.74 26.59
C SER A 434 -5.41 5.82 27.56
N ASP A 435 -6.52 6.49 27.26
CA ASP A 435 -7.21 7.44 28.17
C ASP A 435 -7.54 6.78 29.50
N HIS A 436 -8.10 5.56 29.46
CA HIS A 436 -8.42 4.80 30.69
C HIS A 436 -7.17 4.43 31.48
N ALA A 437 -6.01 4.23 30.82
CA ALA A 437 -4.74 4.01 31.52
C ALA A 437 -4.31 5.25 32.32
N VAL A 438 -4.49 6.45 31.80
CA VAL A 438 -4.27 7.70 32.55
C VAL A 438 -5.19 7.80 33.75
N ASN A 439 -6.50 7.55 33.59
CA ASN A 439 -7.47 7.57 34.68
C ASN A 439 -7.11 6.55 35.79
N ILE A 440 -6.61 5.38 35.43
CA ILE A 440 -6.12 4.38 36.40
C ILE A 440 -4.87 4.88 37.12
N SER A 441 -3.95 5.54 36.43
CA SER A 441 -2.74 6.16 37.03
C SER A 441 -3.11 7.27 38.02
N GLU A 442 -4.17 8.05 37.72
CA GLU A 442 -4.71 9.05 38.64
C GLU A 442 -5.30 8.45 39.91
N CYS A 443 -6.02 7.31 39.79
CA CYS A 443 -6.46 6.54 40.97
C CYS A 443 -5.28 6.11 41.84
N ALA A 444 -4.19 5.62 41.24
CA ALA A 444 -2.98 5.23 41.97
C ALA A 444 -2.31 6.44 42.66
N LYS A 445 -2.23 7.58 41.97
CA LYS A 445 -1.69 8.84 42.51
C LYS A 445 -2.52 9.36 43.68
N GLU A 446 -3.85 9.29 43.58
CA GLU A 446 -4.77 9.66 44.66
C GLU A 446 -4.54 8.77 45.90
N MET A 447 -4.45 7.45 45.70
CA MET A 447 -4.16 6.50 46.78
C MET A 447 -2.83 6.82 47.47
N HIS A 448 -1.78 7.07 46.68
CA HIS A 448 -0.46 7.39 47.21
C HIS A 448 -0.48 8.71 48.02
N THR A 449 -1.04 9.77 47.45
CA THR A 449 -1.06 11.09 48.04
C THR A 449 -1.85 11.14 49.34
N LYS A 450 -2.98 10.42 49.41
CA LYS A 450 -3.86 10.36 50.58
C LYS A 450 -3.50 9.24 51.57
N GLY A 451 -2.47 8.43 51.27
CA GLY A 451 -2.05 7.29 52.12
C GLY A 451 -3.12 6.22 52.24
N LEU A 452 -3.95 6.05 51.19
CA LEU A 452 -5.03 5.06 51.15
C LEU A 452 -4.50 3.70 50.72
N SER A 453 -5.09 2.63 51.24
CA SER A 453 -4.74 1.26 50.86
C SER A 453 -5.96 0.33 50.89
N PHE A 454 -6.02 -0.60 49.94
CA PHE A 454 -7.03 -1.61 49.87
C PHE A 454 -6.86 -2.68 51.00
N SER A 455 -7.95 -3.23 51.49
CA SER A 455 -7.91 -4.38 52.37
C SER A 455 -7.34 -5.61 51.65
N LYS A 456 -6.75 -6.58 52.38
CA LYS A 456 -6.23 -7.82 51.78
C LYS A 456 -7.22 -8.52 50.85
N LYS A 457 -8.51 -8.59 51.24
CA LYS A 457 -9.56 -9.18 50.40
C LYS A 457 -9.84 -8.40 49.13
N ALA A 458 -9.77 -7.06 49.19
CA ALA A 458 -9.94 -6.22 48.03
C ALA A 458 -8.75 -6.34 47.06
N ILE A 459 -7.53 -6.47 47.59
CA ILE A 459 -6.31 -6.72 46.79
C ILE A 459 -6.44 -8.05 46.01
N GLU A 460 -6.92 -9.14 46.67
CA GLU A 460 -7.14 -10.43 46.01
C GLU A 460 -8.20 -10.31 44.89
N GLU A 461 -9.30 -9.61 45.15
CA GLU A 461 -10.38 -9.37 44.18
C GLU A 461 -9.85 -8.54 42.96
N ILE A 462 -9.09 -7.48 43.21
CA ILE A 462 -8.46 -6.64 42.19
C ILE A 462 -7.42 -7.45 41.38
N HIS A 463 -6.66 -8.33 42.04
CA HIS A 463 -5.68 -9.17 41.34
C HIS A 463 -6.35 -10.14 40.36
N ILE A 464 -7.49 -10.73 40.71
CA ILE A 464 -8.27 -11.57 39.80
C ILE A 464 -8.82 -10.73 38.64
N PHE A 465 -9.34 -9.55 38.94
CA PHE A 465 -9.83 -8.63 37.90
C PHE A 465 -8.73 -8.19 36.94
N ASN A 466 -7.54 -7.84 37.45
CA ASN A 466 -6.36 -7.54 36.66
C ASN A 466 -5.98 -8.70 35.72
N GLY A 467 -6.08 -9.94 36.19
CA GLY A 467 -5.86 -11.13 35.38
C GLY A 467 -6.82 -11.23 34.19
N ALA A 468 -8.13 -11.02 34.45
CA ALA A 468 -9.14 -11.04 33.39
C ALA A 468 -8.94 -9.89 32.38
N LEU A 469 -8.65 -8.67 32.87
CA LEU A 469 -8.42 -7.50 32.03
C LEU A 469 -7.17 -7.65 31.15
N ASN A 470 -6.07 -8.20 31.69
CA ASN A 470 -4.89 -8.49 30.88
C ASN A 470 -5.19 -9.53 29.79
N GLU A 471 -5.96 -10.57 30.09
CA GLU A 471 -6.29 -11.61 29.12
C GLU A 471 -7.16 -11.07 27.98
N ILE A 472 -8.20 -10.27 28.28
CA ILE A 472 -9.05 -9.70 27.23
C ILE A 472 -8.28 -8.72 26.35
N LEU A 473 -7.42 -7.89 26.95
CA LEU A 473 -6.57 -6.93 26.25
C LEU A 473 -5.59 -7.64 25.30
N ASP A 474 -4.86 -8.64 25.82
CA ASP A 474 -3.91 -9.41 25.00
C ASP A 474 -4.64 -10.19 23.91
N THR A 475 -5.82 -10.75 24.20
CA THR A 475 -6.63 -11.49 23.23
C THR A 475 -7.10 -10.58 22.09
N ALA A 476 -7.65 -9.40 22.42
CA ALA A 476 -8.18 -8.47 21.42
C ALA A 476 -7.05 -7.89 20.52
N ILE A 477 -5.93 -7.46 21.12
CA ILE A 477 -4.81 -6.88 20.37
C ILE A 477 -4.11 -7.94 19.52
N THR A 478 -3.88 -9.15 20.04
CA THR A 478 -3.26 -10.24 19.25
C THR A 478 -4.17 -10.68 18.10
N ALA A 479 -5.49 -10.74 18.34
CA ALA A 479 -6.44 -11.01 17.27
C ALA A 479 -6.38 -9.93 16.18
N PHE A 480 -6.31 -8.66 16.55
CA PHE A 480 -6.17 -7.54 15.62
C PHE A 480 -4.86 -7.61 14.82
N GLU A 481 -3.73 -7.84 15.48
CA GLU A 481 -2.40 -7.93 14.86
C GLU A 481 -2.34 -9.02 13.79
N HIS A 482 -2.89 -10.20 14.09
CA HIS A 482 -2.82 -11.36 13.21
C HIS A 482 -4.05 -11.51 12.29
N GLY A 483 -5.10 -10.73 12.49
CA GLY A 483 -6.38 -10.89 11.78
C GLY A 483 -7.09 -12.19 12.15
N ASP A 484 -6.90 -12.67 13.40
CA ASP A 484 -7.44 -13.94 13.87
C ASP A 484 -8.88 -13.79 14.38
N ILE A 485 -9.84 -14.16 13.53
CA ILE A 485 -11.26 -14.06 13.82
C ILE A 485 -11.70 -15.07 14.90
N GLU A 486 -11.10 -16.25 14.96
CA GLU A 486 -11.45 -17.25 16.00
C GLU A 486 -11.00 -16.79 17.39
N GLN A 487 -9.85 -16.10 17.45
CA GLN A 487 -9.41 -15.47 18.70
C GLN A 487 -10.31 -14.27 19.05
N ALA A 488 -10.71 -13.44 18.08
CA ALA A 488 -11.64 -12.34 18.30
C ALA A 488 -12.99 -12.79 18.90
N LYS A 489 -13.52 -13.94 18.46
CA LYS A 489 -14.74 -14.55 19.04
C LYS A 489 -14.60 -14.98 20.50
N SER A 490 -13.43 -14.91 21.09
CA SER A 490 -13.22 -15.23 22.52
C SER A 490 -13.28 -14.00 23.42
N VAL A 491 -13.28 -12.80 22.83
CA VAL A 491 -13.30 -11.53 23.57
C VAL A 491 -14.64 -11.31 24.26
N GLU A 492 -15.75 -11.44 23.54
CA GLU A 492 -17.10 -11.19 24.07
C GLU A 492 -17.49 -12.08 25.27
N PRO A 493 -17.21 -13.41 25.27
CA PRO A 493 -17.44 -14.24 26.46
C PRO A 493 -16.64 -13.80 27.69
N LEU A 494 -15.44 -13.23 27.49
CA LEU A 494 -14.57 -12.74 28.56
C LEU A 494 -15.01 -11.36 29.05
N GLU A 495 -15.50 -10.50 28.17
CA GLU A 495 -16.12 -9.21 28.51
C GLU A 495 -17.31 -9.41 29.47
N GLU A 496 -18.21 -10.32 29.18
CA GLU A 496 -19.36 -10.63 30.04
C GLU A 496 -18.91 -11.13 31.43
N VAL A 497 -17.79 -11.85 31.53
CA VAL A 497 -17.18 -12.23 32.81
C VAL A 497 -16.64 -11.01 33.55
N ILE A 498 -16.04 -10.06 32.88
CA ILE A 498 -15.50 -8.81 33.43
C ILE A 498 -16.64 -7.95 34.00
N ASP A 499 -17.76 -7.84 33.30
CA ASP A 499 -18.97 -7.17 33.77
C ASP A 499 -19.52 -7.78 35.06
N ASN A 500 -19.55 -9.09 35.10
CA ASN A 500 -19.96 -9.82 36.30
C ASN A 500 -19.01 -9.60 37.48
N LEU A 501 -17.68 -9.58 37.23
CA LEU A 501 -16.65 -9.29 38.24
C LEU A 501 -16.81 -7.86 38.78
N ARG A 502 -16.97 -6.84 37.93
CA ARG A 502 -17.23 -5.45 38.34
C ARG A 502 -18.43 -5.39 39.30
N THR A 503 -19.54 -5.99 38.91
CA THR A 503 -20.77 -5.98 39.70
C THR A 503 -20.58 -6.66 41.07
N GLU A 504 -19.94 -7.82 41.12
CA GLU A 504 -19.72 -8.58 42.36
C GLU A 504 -18.70 -7.87 43.27
N ILE A 505 -17.60 -7.35 42.76
CA ILE A 505 -16.60 -6.59 43.54
C ILE A 505 -17.22 -5.36 44.16
N ARG A 506 -18.03 -4.61 43.40
CA ARG A 506 -18.81 -3.46 43.94
C ARG A 506 -19.75 -3.91 45.07
N ASN A 507 -20.49 -4.98 44.90
CA ASN A 507 -21.41 -5.49 45.93
C ASN A 507 -20.66 -5.93 47.19
N ARG A 508 -19.53 -6.59 47.07
CA ARG A 508 -18.65 -6.98 48.16
C ARG A 508 -18.08 -5.78 48.91
N HIS A 509 -17.69 -4.74 48.17
CA HIS A 509 -17.23 -3.48 48.78
C HIS A 509 -18.33 -2.83 49.61
N VAL A 510 -19.54 -2.69 49.08
CA VAL A 510 -20.70 -2.15 49.84
C VAL A 510 -20.95 -2.95 51.12
N LYS A 511 -20.83 -4.29 51.08
CA LYS A 511 -20.94 -5.14 52.30
C LYS A 511 -19.81 -4.84 53.30
N ARG A 512 -18.58 -4.59 52.85
CA ARG A 512 -17.43 -4.21 53.70
C ARG A 512 -17.64 -2.82 54.32
N LEU A 513 -18.16 -1.86 53.55
CA LEU A 513 -18.45 -0.51 53.99
C LEU A 513 -19.52 -0.53 55.11
N ARG A 514 -20.62 -1.28 54.94
CA ARG A 514 -21.66 -1.43 55.94
C ARG A 514 -21.15 -2.07 57.26
N LYS A 515 -20.08 -2.87 57.20
CA LYS A 515 -19.45 -3.50 58.37
C LYS A 515 -18.33 -2.64 58.96
N GLY A 516 -18.12 -1.40 58.49
CA GLY A 516 -17.04 -0.49 58.92
C GLY A 516 -15.63 -1.01 58.62
N LYS A 517 -15.48 -1.93 57.66
CA LYS A 517 -14.19 -2.56 57.29
C LYS A 517 -13.45 -1.83 56.14
N CYS A 518 -13.99 -0.72 55.63
CA CYS A 518 -13.37 0.17 54.66
C CYS A 518 -13.94 1.57 54.76
N THR A 519 -13.27 2.57 54.18
CA THR A 519 -13.69 3.99 54.18
C THR A 519 -14.51 4.31 52.91
N ILE A 520 -15.26 5.40 52.98
CA ILE A 520 -16.03 5.93 51.84
C ILE A 520 -15.07 6.39 50.74
N GLU A 521 -13.94 7.01 51.09
CA GLU A 521 -12.93 7.48 50.17
C GLU A 521 -12.34 6.32 49.33
N MET A 522 -12.01 5.18 49.97
CA MET A 522 -11.61 3.99 49.25
C MET A 522 -12.72 3.40 48.36
N GLY A 523 -13.99 3.69 48.69
CA GLY A 523 -15.14 3.33 47.88
C GLY A 523 -15.17 4.07 46.54
N PHE A 524 -14.83 5.36 46.54
CA PHE A 524 -14.75 6.17 45.32
C PHE A 524 -13.61 5.67 44.44
N VAL A 525 -12.41 5.55 44.99
CA VAL A 525 -11.24 5.04 44.25
C VAL A 525 -11.49 3.66 43.64
N LEU A 526 -12.10 2.73 44.41
CA LEU A 526 -12.42 1.40 43.90
C LEU A 526 -13.45 1.48 42.75
N THR A 527 -14.48 2.33 42.92
CA THR A 527 -15.53 2.46 41.90
C THR A 527 -14.98 3.01 40.59
N ASP A 528 -14.11 4.04 40.68
CA ASP A 528 -13.45 4.62 39.52
C ASP A 528 -12.52 3.59 38.84
N LEU A 529 -11.72 2.87 39.61
CA LEU A 529 -10.83 1.83 39.11
C LEU A 529 -11.59 0.72 38.35
N ILE A 530 -12.61 0.12 38.98
CA ILE A 530 -13.36 -0.99 38.36
C ILE A 530 -14.22 -0.52 37.18
N THR A 531 -14.61 0.75 37.15
CA THR A 531 -15.33 1.33 36.01
C THR A 531 -14.38 1.53 34.83
N ASN A 532 -13.16 2.03 35.05
CA ASN A 532 -12.17 2.12 33.98
C ASN A 532 -11.80 0.74 33.43
N TYR A 533 -11.73 -0.28 34.29
CA TYR A 533 -11.47 -1.66 33.85
C TYR A 533 -12.56 -2.22 32.93
N GLU A 534 -13.82 -2.01 33.28
CA GLU A 534 -14.96 -2.42 32.46
C GLU A 534 -14.97 -1.66 31.12
N ARG A 535 -14.71 -0.35 31.14
CA ARG A 535 -14.63 0.45 29.89
C ARG A 535 -13.54 -0.05 28.95
N VAL A 536 -12.38 -0.42 29.48
CA VAL A 536 -11.33 -1.05 28.67
C VAL A 536 -11.81 -2.36 28.04
N ALA A 537 -12.56 -3.19 28.78
CA ALA A 537 -13.12 -4.42 28.24
C ALA A 537 -14.16 -4.15 27.14
N ASP A 538 -15.00 -3.12 27.30
CA ASP A 538 -15.94 -2.64 26.28
C ASP A 538 -15.21 -2.28 24.98
N HIS A 539 -14.09 -1.54 25.08
CA HIS A 539 -13.28 -1.17 23.89
C HIS A 539 -12.62 -2.39 23.24
N CYS A 540 -12.15 -3.36 24.02
CA CYS A 540 -11.64 -4.63 23.51
C CYS A 540 -12.74 -5.41 22.74
N SER A 541 -13.98 -5.42 23.28
CA SER A 541 -15.14 -6.01 22.60
C SER A 541 -15.45 -5.29 21.29
N ASN A 542 -15.46 -3.95 21.26
CA ASN A 542 -15.70 -3.17 20.05
C ASN A 542 -14.70 -3.53 18.95
N ILE A 543 -13.40 -3.63 19.27
CA ILE A 543 -12.35 -4.03 18.33
C ILE A 543 -12.66 -5.42 17.75
N ALA A 544 -12.95 -6.40 18.60
CA ALA A 544 -13.22 -7.77 18.18
C ALA A 544 -14.48 -7.87 17.30
N VAL A 545 -15.57 -7.19 17.70
CA VAL A 545 -16.82 -7.14 16.93
C VAL A 545 -16.61 -6.50 15.57
N CYS A 546 -15.85 -5.40 15.50
CA CYS A 546 -15.54 -4.74 14.24
C CYS A 546 -14.78 -5.66 13.28
N MET A 547 -13.82 -6.44 13.78
CA MET A 547 -13.08 -7.44 13.00
C MET A 547 -14.01 -8.55 12.44
N ILE A 548 -14.90 -9.09 13.28
CA ILE A 548 -15.81 -10.17 12.91
C ILE A 548 -16.82 -9.71 11.86
N GLN A 549 -17.40 -8.52 12.02
CA GLN A 549 -18.37 -7.96 11.09
C GLN A 549 -17.80 -7.80 9.67
N ILE A 550 -16.56 -7.35 9.57
CA ILE A 550 -15.89 -7.19 8.29
C ILE A 550 -15.64 -8.54 7.62
N HIS A 551 -15.25 -9.53 8.39
CA HIS A 551 -15.07 -10.89 7.89
C HIS A 551 -16.37 -11.47 7.33
N ASP A 552 -17.48 -11.29 8.05
CA ASP A 552 -18.77 -11.88 7.70
C ASP A 552 -19.60 -11.02 6.73
N ASN A 553 -19.08 -9.86 6.27
CA ASN A 553 -19.81 -8.88 5.45
C ASN A 553 -21.15 -8.44 6.04
N SER A 554 -21.30 -8.44 7.36
CA SER A 554 -22.48 -8.00 8.08
C SER A 554 -22.28 -6.57 8.59
N PHE A 555 -23.26 -5.68 8.39
CA PHE A 555 -23.13 -4.24 8.75
C PHE A 555 -23.94 -3.86 10.00
N ASP A 556 -24.51 -4.81 10.73
CA ASP A 556 -25.35 -4.51 11.88
C ASP A 556 -24.73 -5.03 13.20
N THR A 557 -24.03 -4.12 13.90
CA THR A 557 -23.35 -4.40 15.17
C THR A 557 -24.29 -4.86 16.25
N HIS A 558 -25.47 -4.23 16.34
CA HIS A 558 -26.45 -4.57 17.39
C HIS A 558 -27.12 -5.92 17.15
N SER A 559 -27.33 -6.32 15.90
CA SER A 559 -27.88 -7.62 15.59
C SER A 559 -26.90 -8.74 15.92
N TYR A 560 -25.61 -8.57 15.64
CA TYR A 560 -24.60 -9.59 15.92
C TYR A 560 -24.44 -9.87 17.43
N ILE A 561 -24.30 -8.83 18.27
CA ILE A 561 -24.19 -8.98 19.73
C ILE A 561 -25.49 -9.54 20.31
N SER A 562 -26.65 -9.07 19.82
CA SER A 562 -27.97 -9.59 20.23
C SER A 562 -28.14 -11.07 19.86
N ASP A 563 -27.70 -11.46 18.66
CA ASP A 563 -27.75 -12.84 18.18
C ASP A 563 -26.78 -13.77 18.94
N LEU A 564 -25.57 -13.27 19.29
CA LEU A 564 -24.63 -13.98 20.15
C LEU A 564 -25.19 -14.21 21.57
N LYS A 565 -25.85 -13.20 22.13
CA LYS A 565 -26.42 -13.26 23.50
C LYS A 565 -27.81 -13.96 23.54
N ALA A 566 -28.60 -13.87 22.45
CA ALA A 566 -29.97 -14.39 22.40
C ALA A 566 -30.06 -15.84 21.91
N THR A 567 -29.18 -16.30 21.06
CA THR A 567 -29.21 -17.66 20.51
C THR A 567 -28.43 -18.66 21.38
N ASN A 568 -28.85 -19.92 21.37
CA ASN A 568 -28.19 -21.10 21.98
C ASN A 568 -26.78 -21.36 21.39
N ASN A 569 -25.88 -20.35 21.39
CA ASN A 569 -24.50 -20.51 20.92
C ASN A 569 -23.71 -21.32 21.96
N GLU A 570 -23.60 -22.64 21.73
CA GLU A 570 -22.89 -23.56 22.61
C GLU A 570 -21.43 -23.19 22.81
N GLU A 571 -20.79 -22.59 21.79
CA GLU A 571 -19.39 -22.18 21.86
C GLU A 571 -19.20 -20.97 22.78
N PHE A 572 -20.06 -19.96 22.68
CA PHE A 572 -20.06 -18.80 23.57
C PHE A 572 -20.24 -19.27 25.03
N ARG A 573 -21.25 -20.08 25.30
CA ARG A 573 -21.53 -20.61 26.65
C ARG A 573 -20.37 -21.42 27.22
N ARG A 574 -19.73 -22.23 26.39
CA ARG A 574 -18.56 -23.01 26.80
C ARG A 574 -17.42 -22.10 27.20
N LYS A 575 -17.08 -21.11 26.37
CA LYS A 575 -16.01 -20.14 26.65
C LYS A 575 -16.33 -19.30 27.89
N PHE A 576 -17.56 -18.80 28.00
CA PHE A 576 -18.02 -18.06 29.17
C PHE A 576 -17.89 -18.88 30.48
N THR A 577 -18.27 -20.15 30.45
CA THR A 577 -18.15 -21.04 31.63
C THR A 577 -16.66 -21.21 32.02
N VAL A 578 -15.79 -21.46 31.05
CA VAL A 578 -14.34 -21.61 31.27
C VAL A 578 -13.74 -20.34 31.89
N PHE A 579 -14.06 -19.16 31.36
CA PHE A 579 -13.58 -17.90 31.92
C PHE A 579 -14.20 -17.59 33.28
N SER A 580 -15.46 -17.88 33.50
CA SER A 580 -16.13 -17.69 34.80
C SER A 580 -15.51 -18.56 35.89
N GLU A 581 -15.15 -19.81 35.59
CA GLU A 581 -14.43 -20.68 36.52
C GLU A 581 -13.00 -20.19 36.79
N LYS A 582 -12.30 -19.74 35.75
CA LYS A 582 -10.92 -19.24 35.84
C LYS A 582 -10.81 -17.99 36.71
N TYR A 583 -11.77 -17.08 36.62
CA TYR A 583 -11.77 -15.77 37.31
C TYR A 583 -12.79 -15.73 38.47
N MET A 584 -13.11 -16.89 39.05
CA MET A 584 -14.01 -16.97 40.20
C MET A 584 -13.39 -16.25 41.42
N LEU A 585 -14.16 -15.34 42.02
CA LEU A 585 -13.75 -14.64 43.22
C LEU A 585 -13.81 -15.58 44.44
N PRO A 586 -12.85 -15.49 45.41
CA PRO A 586 -12.84 -16.32 46.59
C PRO A 586 -14.15 -16.21 47.40
N ASP A 587 -14.67 -17.33 47.94
CA ASP A 587 -15.87 -17.34 48.73
C ASP A 587 -15.74 -16.47 49.99
N ALA A 588 -16.72 -15.57 50.19
CA ALA A 588 -16.77 -14.69 51.35
C ALA A 588 -16.97 -15.47 52.70
N LYS A 589 -17.21 -16.78 52.66
CA LYS A 589 -17.55 -17.62 53.82
C LYS A 589 -16.38 -18.39 54.44
N LYS A 590 -15.17 -18.38 53.87
CA LYS A 590 -14.04 -19.20 54.35
C LYS A 590 -13.00 -18.47 55.22
N THR A 591 -13.25 -17.22 55.60
CA THR A 591 -12.33 -16.48 56.46
C THR A 591 -13.10 -15.57 57.41
N ASP A 592 -13.70 -16.10 58.47
CA ASP A 592 -14.01 -15.41 59.74
C ASP A 592 -12.96 -15.76 60.78
#